data_a428c940b1125bf184a7e3a5d2f10b86
#
_entry.id   a428c940b1125bf184a7e3a5d2f10b86
#
_cell.length_a   1.000
_cell.length_b   1.000
_cell.length_c   1.000
_cell.angle_alpha   90.00
_cell.angle_beta   90.00
_cell.angle_gamma   90.00
#
_symmetry.space_group_name_H-M   'P 1'
#
loop_
_entity.id
_entity.type
_entity.pdbx_description
1 polymer ?
#
loop_
_entity_poly.entity_id
_entity_poly.type
_entity_poly.pdbx_seq_one_letter_code
_entity_poly.pdbx_strand_id
1 'polypeptide(L)'
;MRKLLTGLMTAGLFALAGAAAHAADSKTIAVSIPAADHGWTGGVVYHAQQEAKALEARYPGLKVIVKTSPDGAAQANALEDLTTQGINALVVLPHNSDELTDPIRQVKGKNVFITVVDRALRDPIQDLYVAGNNPGLGTVSAAYVKEKLGGKGDVVVIRGLPIVIDEQRVNAFNEGLKGSEVKVIDSQFGNWSRDDAFKVMQDFLTKHPKIDAVWCQDDDMAVGVLEAIKQAGRSDIKFVLGGAGMKDMVKKVMDGDATIPADVLYPPAMVAVAMDLTAAGLYDKLPVRGSYILDATLVTKDNAKDFYYPDSPF
;
A
#
# COMPACT_ATOMS: atom_id res chain seq x y z
N MET A 1 82.78 48.63 15.13
CA MET A 1 82.03 48.52 13.86
C MET A 1 80.87 47.63 14.07
N ARG A 2 79.65 48.18 14.20
CA ARG A 2 78.36 47.50 14.51
C ARG A 2 77.69 47.19 13.20
N LYS A 3 77.34 45.91 12.97
CA LYS A 3 76.45 45.51 11.89
C LYS A 3 75.05 45.28 12.45
N LEU A 4 74.09 46.07 12.01
CA LEU A 4 72.66 45.86 12.24
C LEU A 4 72.18 44.71 11.33
N LEU A 5 71.54 43.76 11.95
CA LEU A 5 70.69 42.78 11.21
C LEU A 5 69.23 43.28 11.25
N THR A 6 68.69 43.51 10.05
CA THR A 6 67.29 43.82 9.86
C THR A 6 66.51 42.46 9.61
N GLY A 7 65.68 42.13 10.56
CA GLY A 7 64.80 40.97 10.39
C GLY A 7 63.52 41.36 9.64
N LEU A 8 63.21 40.66 8.53
CA LEU A 8 61.98 40.76 7.77
C LEU A 8 60.90 39.83 8.41
N MET A 9 59.88 40.43 8.98
CA MET A 9 58.67 39.69 9.40
C MET A 9 57.76 39.54 8.19
N THR A 10 57.63 38.34 7.67
CA THR A 10 56.61 37.96 6.69
C THR A 10 55.32 37.60 7.43
N ALA A 11 54.30 38.46 7.35
CA ALA A 11 52.97 38.18 7.84
C ALA A 11 52.25 37.25 6.81
N GLY A 12 52.05 36.00 7.21
CA GLY A 12 51.24 35.04 6.44
C GLY A 12 49.77 35.38 6.59
N LEU A 13 49.15 35.83 5.50
CA LEU A 13 47.66 35.88 5.39
C LEU A 13 47.12 34.46 5.27
N PHE A 14 46.53 33.93 6.35
CA PHE A 14 45.66 32.76 6.26
C PHE A 14 44.33 33.24 5.67
N ALA A 15 44.10 32.94 4.37
CA ALA A 15 42.81 33.05 3.77
C ALA A 15 41.92 31.93 4.34
N LEU A 16 40.99 32.25 5.26
CA LEU A 16 39.88 31.39 5.59
C LEU A 16 39.00 31.27 4.33
N ALA A 17 39.18 30.20 3.57
CA ALA A 17 38.19 29.77 2.59
C ALA A 17 36.97 29.33 3.39
N GLY A 18 36.03 30.25 3.61
CA GLY A 18 34.70 29.91 4.10
C GLY A 18 34.05 28.98 3.10
N ALA A 19 33.93 27.70 3.45
CA ALA A 19 33.03 26.79 2.75
C ALA A 19 31.64 27.42 2.87
N ALA A 20 31.19 28.06 1.78
CA ALA A 20 29.77 28.39 1.64
C ALA A 20 29.03 27.06 1.64
N ALA A 21 28.51 26.67 2.81
CA ALA A 21 27.51 25.64 2.87
C ALA A 21 26.37 26.11 1.94
N HIS A 22 26.24 25.50 0.77
CA HIS A 22 25.06 25.67 -0.06
C HIS A 22 23.90 25.26 0.85
N ALA A 23 23.06 26.21 1.24
CA ALA A 23 21.78 25.92 1.85
C ALA A 23 21.09 25.00 0.87
N ALA A 24 20.95 23.74 1.23
CA ALA A 24 20.20 22.78 0.42
C ALA A 24 18.83 23.41 0.20
N ASP A 25 18.39 23.50 -1.08
CA ASP A 25 17.07 24.00 -1.44
C ASP A 25 16.05 23.20 -0.63
N SER A 26 15.45 23.83 0.40
CA SER A 26 14.53 23.13 1.27
C SER A 26 13.28 22.77 0.47
N LYS A 27 12.91 21.49 0.46
CA LYS A 27 11.73 20.98 -0.25
C LYS A 27 10.80 20.27 0.71
N THR A 28 9.52 20.35 0.41
CA THR A 28 8.50 19.70 1.22
C THR A 28 7.69 18.72 0.37
N ILE A 29 7.65 17.46 0.81
CA ILE A 29 6.73 16.43 0.30
C ILE A 29 5.59 16.32 1.29
N ALA A 30 4.36 16.51 0.85
CA ALA A 30 3.18 16.16 1.62
C ALA A 30 2.72 14.75 1.25
N VAL A 31 2.34 13.97 2.26
CA VAL A 31 1.72 12.65 2.10
C VAL A 31 0.32 12.75 2.68
N SER A 32 -0.71 12.63 1.84
CA SER A 32 -2.12 12.70 2.24
C SER A 32 -2.79 11.35 2.01
N ILE A 33 -3.21 10.71 3.08
CA ILE A 33 -3.73 9.33 3.08
C ILE A 33 -4.96 9.21 3.99
N PRO A 34 -5.84 8.20 3.78
CA PRO A 34 -6.91 7.92 4.71
C PRO A 34 -6.42 7.64 6.12
N ALA A 35 -7.25 7.90 7.12
CA ALA A 35 -7.00 7.45 8.48
C ALA A 35 -7.01 5.91 8.55
N ALA A 36 -6.42 5.34 9.59
CA ALA A 36 -6.38 3.90 9.82
C ALA A 36 -7.78 3.41 10.28
N ASP A 37 -8.67 3.16 9.33
CA ASP A 37 -10.04 2.65 9.53
C ASP A 37 -10.13 1.12 9.44
N HIS A 38 -9.14 0.47 8.81
CA HIS A 38 -8.94 -0.98 8.77
C HIS A 38 -7.43 -1.29 8.75
N GLY A 39 -7.07 -2.59 8.88
CA GLY A 39 -5.68 -2.99 9.07
C GLY A 39 -4.75 -2.54 7.96
N TRP A 40 -5.14 -2.70 6.68
CA TRP A 40 -4.31 -2.30 5.55
C TRP A 40 -3.99 -0.79 5.54
N THR A 41 -4.97 0.08 5.79
CA THR A 41 -4.74 1.54 5.90
C THR A 41 -3.87 1.87 7.10
N GLY A 42 -3.99 1.12 8.20
CA GLY A 42 -3.05 1.19 9.34
C GLY A 42 -1.62 0.91 8.92
N GLY A 43 -1.41 -0.12 8.10
CA GLY A 43 -0.11 -0.43 7.48
C GLY A 43 0.40 0.69 6.58
N VAL A 44 -0.46 1.30 5.76
CA VAL A 44 -0.08 2.46 4.91
C VAL A 44 0.40 3.62 5.77
N VAL A 45 -0.32 3.98 6.84
CA VAL A 45 0.08 5.06 7.76
C VAL A 45 1.44 4.76 8.40
N TYR A 46 1.63 3.52 8.87
CA TYR A 46 2.90 3.07 9.46
C TYR A 46 4.07 3.24 8.47
N HIS A 47 3.96 2.68 7.27
CA HIS A 47 5.02 2.76 6.27
C HIS A 47 5.29 4.20 5.81
N ALA A 48 4.26 5.03 5.66
CA ALA A 48 4.43 6.44 5.34
C ALA A 48 5.22 7.19 6.42
N GLN A 49 4.94 6.92 7.70
CA GLN A 49 5.67 7.54 8.81
C GLN A 49 7.12 7.06 8.93
N GLN A 50 7.40 5.78 8.68
CA GLN A 50 8.75 5.25 8.67
C GLN A 50 9.56 5.83 7.51
N GLU A 51 8.98 5.85 6.31
CA GLU A 51 9.65 6.37 5.12
C GLU A 51 9.88 7.89 5.21
N ALA A 52 8.96 8.65 5.82
CA ALA A 52 9.17 10.07 6.07
C ALA A 52 10.47 10.33 6.85
N LYS A 53 10.70 9.58 7.93
CA LYS A 53 11.93 9.67 8.73
C LYS A 53 13.17 9.27 7.92
N ALA A 54 13.08 8.20 7.13
CA ALA A 54 14.17 7.70 6.30
C ALA A 54 14.56 8.72 5.21
N LEU A 55 13.58 9.32 4.55
CA LEU A 55 13.80 10.33 3.52
C LEU A 55 14.39 11.63 4.08
N GLU A 56 13.89 12.12 5.22
CA GLU A 56 14.45 13.30 5.88
C GLU A 56 15.91 13.08 6.33
N ALA A 57 16.25 11.86 6.75
CA ALA A 57 17.63 11.50 7.07
C ALA A 57 18.52 11.39 5.82
N ARG A 58 17.98 10.91 4.69
CA ARG A 58 18.67 10.70 3.42
C ARG A 58 18.92 12.00 2.66
N TYR A 59 17.95 12.92 2.67
CA TYR A 59 17.98 14.16 1.89
C TYR A 59 18.00 15.39 2.81
N PRO A 60 19.19 15.97 3.13
CA PRO A 60 19.29 17.19 3.93
C PRO A 60 18.44 18.33 3.35
N GLY A 61 17.59 18.94 4.18
CA GLY A 61 16.67 20.00 3.76
C GLY A 61 15.31 19.52 3.26
N LEU A 62 15.07 18.20 3.15
CA LEU A 62 13.74 17.66 2.92
C LEU A 62 12.91 17.71 4.20
N LYS A 63 11.65 18.17 4.06
CA LYS A 63 10.59 18.01 5.05
C LYS A 63 9.51 17.11 4.48
N VAL A 64 9.06 16.13 5.25
CA VAL A 64 7.93 15.26 4.90
C VAL A 64 6.79 15.48 5.88
N ILE A 65 5.60 15.81 5.38
CA ILE A 65 4.39 16.02 6.18
C ILE A 65 3.43 14.87 5.89
N VAL A 66 3.23 13.98 6.85
CA VAL A 66 2.23 12.91 6.74
C VAL A 66 0.92 13.39 7.39
N LYS A 67 -0.14 13.46 6.59
CA LYS A 67 -1.48 13.88 7.00
C LYS A 67 -2.49 12.78 6.73
N THR A 68 -3.22 12.38 7.75
CA THR A 68 -4.34 11.43 7.65
C THR A 68 -5.67 12.15 7.70
N SER A 69 -6.68 11.62 7.02
CA SER A 69 -8.03 12.19 6.97
C SER A 69 -9.09 11.10 7.15
N PRO A 70 -10.17 11.34 7.93
CA PRO A 70 -11.20 10.34 8.20
C PRO A 70 -12.14 10.09 7.01
N ASP A 71 -12.25 11.06 6.09
CA ASP A 71 -13.14 11.01 4.92
C ASP A 71 -12.62 11.88 3.78
N GLY A 72 -13.30 11.83 2.62
CA GLY A 72 -12.91 12.57 1.42
C GLY A 72 -12.99 14.09 1.60
N ALA A 73 -14.00 14.60 2.29
CA ALA A 73 -14.17 16.05 2.52
C ALA A 73 -13.05 16.59 3.42
N ALA A 74 -12.72 15.88 4.50
CA ALA A 74 -11.59 16.23 5.37
C ALA A 74 -10.27 16.15 4.63
N GLN A 75 -10.12 15.17 3.69
CA GLN A 75 -8.93 15.05 2.87
C GLN A 75 -8.80 16.21 1.88
N ALA A 76 -9.91 16.63 1.24
CA ALA A 76 -9.91 17.79 0.34
C ALA A 76 -9.48 19.08 1.07
N ASN A 77 -10.02 19.33 2.27
CA ASN A 77 -9.62 20.46 3.11
C ASN A 77 -8.12 20.39 3.49
N ALA A 78 -7.64 19.20 3.84
CA ALA A 78 -6.22 19.00 4.16
C ALA A 78 -5.30 19.28 2.95
N LEU A 79 -5.74 18.96 1.72
CA LEU A 79 -4.98 19.29 0.50
C LEU A 79 -4.86 20.79 0.27
N GLU A 80 -5.91 21.56 0.56
CA GLU A 80 -5.89 23.03 0.50
C GLU A 80 -4.89 23.60 1.52
N ASP A 81 -4.97 23.16 2.77
CA ASP A 81 -4.03 23.55 3.83
C ASP A 81 -2.58 23.24 3.48
N LEU A 82 -2.28 22.04 2.98
CA LEU A 82 -0.95 21.64 2.56
C LEU A 82 -0.45 22.48 1.39
N THR A 83 -1.33 22.82 0.45
CA THR A 83 -0.99 23.66 -0.70
C THR A 83 -0.58 25.07 -0.25
N THR A 84 -1.26 25.64 0.73
CA THR A 84 -0.91 26.96 1.29
C THR A 84 0.43 26.99 2.01
N GLN A 85 0.90 25.83 2.49
CA GLN A 85 2.23 25.66 3.08
C GLN A 85 3.36 25.61 2.06
N GLY A 86 3.08 25.66 0.76
CA GLY A 86 4.07 25.71 -0.31
C GLY A 86 4.80 24.39 -0.54
N ILE A 87 4.07 23.27 -0.54
CA ILE A 87 4.65 21.94 -0.83
C ILE A 87 5.18 21.86 -2.27
N ASN A 88 6.23 21.07 -2.47
CA ASN A 88 6.82 20.83 -3.79
C ASN A 88 6.26 19.58 -4.46
N ALA A 89 5.87 18.59 -3.67
CA ALA A 89 5.22 17.39 -4.16
C ALA A 89 4.13 16.91 -3.20
N LEU A 90 3.15 16.23 -3.75
CA LEU A 90 2.07 15.56 -3.05
C LEU A 90 2.11 14.06 -3.40
N VAL A 91 2.24 13.22 -2.39
CA VAL A 91 1.95 11.77 -2.47
C VAL A 91 0.57 11.57 -1.87
N VAL A 92 -0.37 11.06 -2.64
CA VAL A 92 -1.76 10.96 -2.20
C VAL A 92 -2.34 9.57 -2.48
N LEU A 93 -2.91 8.96 -1.45
CA LEU A 93 -3.87 7.87 -1.56
C LEU A 93 -5.27 8.49 -1.41
N PRO A 94 -6.06 8.64 -2.48
CA PRO A 94 -7.37 9.27 -2.39
C PRO A 94 -8.32 8.44 -1.54
N HIS A 95 -9.07 9.07 -0.64
CA HIS A 95 -10.15 8.41 0.09
C HIS A 95 -11.22 7.90 -0.89
N ASN A 96 -11.57 8.75 -1.85
CA ASN A 96 -12.47 8.44 -2.96
C ASN A 96 -11.97 9.13 -4.25
N SER A 97 -11.97 8.39 -5.36
CA SER A 97 -11.46 8.88 -6.65
C SER A 97 -12.25 10.07 -7.19
N ASP A 98 -13.59 10.02 -7.11
CA ASP A 98 -14.45 11.06 -7.65
C ASP A 98 -14.36 12.37 -6.85
N GLU A 99 -14.39 12.26 -5.52
CA GLU A 99 -14.32 13.41 -4.60
C GLU A 99 -12.97 14.11 -4.66
N LEU A 100 -11.87 13.36 -4.81
CA LEU A 100 -10.52 13.90 -4.68
C LEU A 100 -9.87 14.34 -6.00
N THR A 101 -10.40 13.93 -7.16
CA THR A 101 -9.79 14.29 -8.46
C THR A 101 -9.69 15.79 -8.64
N ASP A 102 -10.74 16.56 -8.38
CA ASP A 102 -10.73 18.01 -8.58
C ASP A 102 -9.91 18.77 -7.53
N PRO A 103 -9.96 18.46 -6.23
CA PRO A 103 -9.01 18.99 -5.23
C PRO A 103 -7.54 18.75 -5.63
N ILE A 104 -7.18 17.53 -6.05
CA ILE A 104 -5.80 17.21 -6.47
C ILE A 104 -5.41 17.99 -7.74
N ARG A 105 -6.35 18.21 -8.68
CA ARG A 105 -6.12 19.06 -9.85
C ARG A 105 -5.78 20.51 -9.47
N GLN A 106 -6.43 21.05 -8.44
CA GLN A 106 -6.12 22.39 -7.92
C GLN A 106 -4.71 22.45 -7.32
N VAL A 107 -4.29 21.42 -6.57
CA VAL A 107 -2.91 21.30 -6.08
C VAL A 107 -1.91 21.29 -7.25
N LYS A 108 -2.17 20.46 -8.27
CA LYS A 108 -1.32 20.40 -9.48
C LYS A 108 -1.21 21.74 -10.19
N GLY A 109 -2.27 22.54 -10.22
CA GLY A 109 -2.30 23.90 -10.78
C GLY A 109 -1.34 24.88 -10.10
N LYS A 110 -0.77 24.53 -8.94
CA LYS A 110 0.27 25.28 -8.23
C LYS A 110 1.69 24.79 -8.52
N ASN A 111 1.90 24.02 -9.60
CA ASN A 111 3.17 23.41 -10.00
C ASN A 111 3.70 22.39 -8.97
N VAL A 112 2.83 21.77 -8.20
CA VAL A 112 3.15 20.66 -7.29
C VAL A 112 3.24 19.37 -8.10
N PHE A 113 4.29 18.58 -7.89
CA PHE A 113 4.42 17.22 -8.45
C PHE A 113 3.43 16.28 -7.77
N ILE A 114 2.63 15.56 -8.55
CA ILE A 114 1.56 14.69 -8.02
C ILE A 114 1.91 13.22 -8.21
N THR A 115 2.02 12.52 -7.11
CA THR A 115 2.12 11.06 -7.06
C THR A 115 0.83 10.49 -6.46
N VAL A 116 0.12 9.67 -7.21
CA VAL A 116 -1.09 8.98 -6.74
C VAL A 116 -0.74 7.54 -6.37
N VAL A 117 -1.26 7.09 -5.24
CA VAL A 117 -1.02 5.74 -4.70
C VAL A 117 -2.33 4.95 -4.68
N ASP A 118 -2.27 3.68 -5.08
CA ASP A 118 -3.34 2.68 -5.01
C ASP A 118 -4.59 3.06 -5.81
N ARG A 119 -5.46 3.92 -5.25
CA ARG A 119 -6.73 4.30 -5.88
C ARG A 119 -6.48 5.34 -6.96
N ALA A 120 -6.70 4.95 -8.23
CA ALA A 120 -6.59 5.84 -9.37
C ALA A 120 -7.57 7.02 -9.25
N LEU A 121 -7.21 8.16 -9.84
CA LEU A 121 -8.12 9.28 -10.02
C LEU A 121 -9.10 9.00 -11.15
N ARG A 122 -10.24 9.69 -11.16
CA ARG A 122 -11.20 9.69 -12.29
C ARG A 122 -10.52 10.11 -13.60
N ASP A 123 -9.73 11.16 -13.54
CA ASP A 123 -8.93 11.65 -14.66
C ASP A 123 -7.43 11.48 -14.34
N PRO A 124 -6.60 10.94 -15.26
CA PRO A 124 -5.18 10.68 -15.01
C PRO A 124 -4.34 11.98 -15.08
N ILE A 125 -4.48 12.81 -14.06
CA ILE A 125 -3.79 14.12 -13.96
C ILE A 125 -2.44 14.04 -13.22
N GLN A 126 -2.13 12.94 -12.59
CA GLN A 126 -0.89 12.74 -11.83
C GLN A 126 0.34 12.69 -12.74
N ASP A 127 1.49 12.97 -12.14
CA ASP A 127 2.79 12.80 -12.79
C ASP A 127 3.29 11.37 -12.63
N LEU A 128 2.99 10.74 -11.48
CA LEU A 128 3.38 9.39 -11.11
C LEU A 128 2.19 8.65 -10.50
N TYR A 129 2.04 7.39 -10.85
CA TYR A 129 1.07 6.47 -10.27
C TYR A 129 1.78 5.24 -9.72
N VAL A 130 1.54 4.88 -8.48
CA VAL A 130 2.10 3.68 -7.84
C VAL A 130 0.98 2.85 -7.24
N ALA A 131 0.80 1.62 -7.70
CA ALA A 131 -0.27 0.75 -7.21
C ALA A 131 0.15 -0.71 -7.24
N GLY A 132 -0.62 -1.56 -6.55
CA GLY A 132 -0.52 -3.00 -6.69
C GLY A 132 -1.23 -3.50 -7.95
N ASN A 133 -0.84 -4.69 -8.42
CA ASN A 133 -1.45 -5.36 -9.56
C ASN A 133 -2.78 -6.02 -9.12
N ASN A 134 -3.88 -5.27 -9.18
CA ASN A 134 -5.21 -5.79 -8.80
C ASN A 134 -5.67 -6.97 -9.67
N PRO A 135 -5.56 -6.94 -11.02
CA PRO A 135 -5.83 -8.15 -11.81
C PRO A 135 -4.90 -9.31 -11.45
N GLY A 136 -3.62 -9.02 -11.18
CA GLY A 136 -2.64 -10.01 -10.75
C GLY A 136 -3.03 -10.72 -9.46
N LEU A 137 -3.56 -9.98 -8.46
CA LEU A 137 -4.06 -10.56 -7.23
C LEU A 137 -5.16 -11.60 -7.51
N GLY A 138 -6.14 -11.26 -8.36
CA GLY A 138 -7.19 -12.19 -8.76
C GLY A 138 -6.64 -13.41 -9.51
N THR A 139 -5.72 -13.20 -10.46
CA THR A 139 -5.12 -14.28 -11.27
C THR A 139 -4.30 -15.25 -10.41
N VAL A 140 -3.46 -14.73 -9.52
CA VAL A 140 -2.63 -15.54 -8.60
C VAL A 140 -3.51 -16.32 -7.64
N SER A 141 -4.56 -15.68 -7.08
CA SER A 141 -5.53 -16.35 -6.20
C SER A 141 -6.26 -17.48 -6.92
N ALA A 142 -6.72 -17.26 -8.15
CA ALA A 142 -7.41 -18.28 -8.94
C ALA A 142 -6.50 -19.48 -9.27
N ALA A 143 -5.25 -19.21 -9.65
CA ALA A 143 -4.27 -20.25 -9.93
C ALA A 143 -4.03 -21.12 -8.70
N TYR A 144 -3.82 -20.49 -7.54
CA TYR A 144 -3.62 -21.20 -6.28
C TYR A 144 -4.84 -22.02 -5.87
N VAL A 145 -6.04 -21.43 -5.90
CA VAL A 145 -7.29 -22.12 -5.55
C VAL A 145 -7.52 -23.33 -6.47
N LYS A 146 -7.33 -23.16 -7.77
CA LYS A 146 -7.48 -24.24 -8.77
C LYS A 146 -6.49 -25.38 -8.51
N GLU A 147 -5.23 -25.07 -8.26
CA GLU A 147 -4.19 -26.06 -7.95
C GLU A 147 -4.50 -26.80 -6.64
N LYS A 148 -4.78 -26.05 -5.58
CA LYS A 148 -4.99 -26.60 -4.24
C LYS A 148 -6.24 -27.46 -4.13
N LEU A 149 -7.27 -27.18 -4.93
CA LEU A 149 -8.49 -28.01 -5.03
C LEU A 149 -8.38 -29.15 -6.07
N GLY A 150 -7.27 -29.27 -6.79
CA GLY A 150 -7.13 -30.27 -7.86
C GLY A 150 -8.06 -30.02 -9.05
N GLY A 151 -8.38 -28.76 -9.32
CA GLY A 151 -9.22 -28.33 -10.46
C GLY A 151 -10.72 -28.48 -10.26
N LYS A 152 -11.22 -28.87 -9.07
CA LYS A 152 -12.63 -29.07 -8.79
C LYS A 152 -13.03 -28.73 -7.36
N GLY A 153 -14.11 -27.99 -7.18
CA GLY A 153 -14.67 -27.67 -5.86
C GLY A 153 -15.58 -26.46 -5.87
N ASP A 154 -16.25 -26.25 -4.76
CA ASP A 154 -17.19 -25.16 -4.53
C ASP A 154 -16.51 -24.07 -3.67
N VAL A 155 -16.42 -22.85 -4.19
CA VAL A 155 -15.73 -21.72 -3.57
C VAL A 155 -16.72 -20.59 -3.33
N VAL A 156 -16.64 -19.93 -2.20
CA VAL A 156 -17.31 -18.66 -1.93
C VAL A 156 -16.30 -17.52 -1.92
N VAL A 157 -16.75 -16.33 -2.34
CA VAL A 157 -15.90 -15.13 -2.47
C VAL A 157 -16.42 -14.03 -1.56
N ILE A 158 -15.56 -13.51 -0.69
CA ILE A 158 -15.83 -12.31 0.11
C ILE A 158 -15.11 -11.14 -0.56
N ARG A 159 -15.91 -10.22 -1.11
CA ARG A 159 -15.47 -9.06 -1.90
C ARG A 159 -15.17 -7.86 -1.00
N GLY A 160 -14.39 -6.91 -1.52
CA GLY A 160 -14.12 -5.63 -0.87
C GLY A 160 -15.32 -4.65 -0.94
N LEU A 161 -15.03 -3.37 -1.15
CA LEU A 161 -16.03 -2.36 -1.48
C LEU A 161 -16.41 -2.43 -2.98
N PRO A 162 -17.63 -1.99 -3.38
CA PRO A 162 -18.06 -1.99 -4.78
C PRO A 162 -17.37 -0.88 -5.60
N ILE A 163 -16.08 -1.01 -5.82
CA ILE A 163 -15.23 -0.08 -6.56
C ILE A 163 -14.38 -0.80 -7.62
N VAL A 164 -13.74 -0.04 -8.49
CA VAL A 164 -13.01 -0.56 -9.66
C VAL A 164 -11.97 -1.62 -9.30
N ILE A 165 -11.22 -1.44 -8.19
CA ILE A 165 -10.18 -2.42 -7.79
C ILE A 165 -10.78 -3.77 -7.38
N ASP A 166 -11.93 -3.79 -6.72
CA ASP A 166 -12.66 -5.01 -6.40
C ASP A 166 -13.10 -5.75 -7.67
N GLU A 167 -13.69 -5.03 -8.62
CA GLU A 167 -14.10 -5.60 -9.91
C GLU A 167 -12.91 -6.19 -10.69
N GLN A 168 -11.78 -5.49 -10.72
CA GLN A 168 -10.56 -5.97 -11.37
C GLN A 168 -10.09 -7.31 -10.77
N ARG A 169 -10.10 -7.43 -9.43
CA ARG A 169 -9.72 -8.65 -8.72
C ARG A 169 -10.68 -9.81 -9.03
N VAL A 170 -11.99 -9.56 -8.89
CA VAL A 170 -13.03 -10.60 -9.11
C VAL A 170 -13.06 -11.08 -10.56
N ASN A 171 -12.99 -10.15 -11.51
CA ASN A 171 -12.99 -10.50 -12.93
C ASN A 171 -11.80 -11.37 -13.29
N ALA A 172 -10.60 -11.01 -12.81
CA ALA A 172 -9.39 -11.78 -13.05
C ALA A 172 -9.43 -13.15 -12.35
N PHE A 173 -10.00 -13.23 -11.16
CA PHE A 173 -10.21 -14.49 -10.45
C PHE A 173 -11.13 -15.42 -11.22
N ASN A 174 -12.30 -14.93 -11.63
CA ASN A 174 -13.27 -15.72 -12.40
C ASN A 174 -12.69 -16.18 -13.76
N GLU A 175 -11.92 -15.31 -14.43
CA GLU A 175 -11.24 -15.67 -15.68
C GLU A 175 -10.19 -16.76 -15.45
N GLY A 176 -9.41 -16.67 -14.38
CA GLY A 176 -8.39 -17.65 -14.01
C GLY A 176 -8.95 -19.03 -13.65
N LEU A 177 -10.21 -19.12 -13.23
CA LEU A 177 -10.90 -20.40 -12.94
C LEU A 177 -11.42 -21.09 -14.19
N LYS A 178 -11.52 -20.41 -15.33
CA LYS A 178 -12.01 -21.01 -16.58
C LYS A 178 -11.21 -22.25 -16.97
N GLY A 179 -11.90 -23.21 -17.55
CA GLY A 179 -11.31 -24.49 -17.93
C GLY A 179 -11.08 -25.47 -16.77
N SER A 180 -11.58 -25.15 -15.56
CA SER A 180 -11.63 -26.06 -14.42
C SER A 180 -13.06 -26.37 -14.01
N GLU A 181 -13.25 -27.32 -13.07
CA GLU A 181 -14.52 -27.62 -12.41
C GLU A 181 -14.64 -26.90 -11.05
N VAL A 182 -13.81 -25.89 -10.77
CA VAL A 182 -13.96 -25.01 -9.61
C VAL A 182 -15.08 -24.02 -9.89
N LYS A 183 -16.04 -23.92 -8.96
CA LYS A 183 -17.23 -23.07 -9.10
C LYS A 183 -17.28 -22.03 -8.00
N VAL A 184 -17.45 -20.78 -8.36
CA VAL A 184 -17.87 -19.75 -7.40
C VAL A 184 -19.37 -19.90 -7.19
N ILE A 185 -19.76 -20.45 -6.05
CA ILE A 185 -21.17 -20.76 -5.72
C ILE A 185 -21.90 -19.60 -5.04
N ASP A 186 -21.16 -18.67 -4.46
CA ASP A 186 -21.67 -17.41 -3.91
C ASP A 186 -20.58 -16.34 -3.82
N SER A 187 -21.01 -15.07 -3.83
CA SER A 187 -20.09 -13.93 -3.79
C SER A 187 -20.79 -12.71 -3.21
N GLN A 188 -20.25 -12.13 -2.12
CA GLN A 188 -20.85 -10.98 -1.44
C GLN A 188 -19.80 -10.01 -0.94
N PHE A 189 -20.21 -8.73 -0.74
CA PHE A 189 -19.35 -7.67 -0.24
C PHE A 189 -19.17 -7.79 1.28
N GLY A 190 -17.93 -7.90 1.73
CA GLY A 190 -17.49 -7.82 3.13
C GLY A 190 -16.83 -6.48 3.46
N ASN A 191 -16.81 -5.53 2.50
CA ASN A 191 -16.44 -4.12 2.68
C ASN A 191 -15.04 -3.88 3.28
N TRP A 192 -14.10 -4.85 3.15
CA TRP A 192 -12.81 -4.90 3.83
C TRP A 192 -12.92 -4.82 5.35
N SER A 193 -14.07 -5.22 5.88
CA SER A 193 -14.41 -5.22 7.31
C SER A 193 -14.46 -6.64 7.86
N ARG A 194 -13.80 -6.86 9.01
CA ARG A 194 -13.86 -8.14 9.74
C ARG A 194 -15.29 -8.51 10.10
N ASP A 195 -16.03 -7.53 10.64
CA ASP A 195 -17.37 -7.74 11.16
C ASP A 195 -18.37 -8.03 10.01
N ASP A 196 -18.24 -7.35 8.88
CA ASP A 196 -19.12 -7.58 7.74
C ASP A 196 -18.78 -8.92 7.08
N ALA A 197 -17.49 -9.23 6.89
CA ALA A 197 -17.07 -10.52 6.37
C ALA A 197 -17.49 -11.69 7.27
N PHE A 198 -17.44 -11.50 8.60
CA PHE A 198 -17.96 -12.47 9.57
C PHE A 198 -19.45 -12.76 9.33
N LYS A 199 -20.29 -11.72 9.19
CA LYS A 199 -21.74 -11.84 8.94
C LYS A 199 -22.02 -12.53 7.59
N VAL A 200 -21.34 -12.07 6.53
CA VAL A 200 -21.45 -12.68 5.19
C VAL A 200 -21.08 -14.16 5.22
N MET A 201 -20.01 -14.51 5.94
CA MET A 201 -19.62 -15.91 6.05
C MET A 201 -20.64 -16.73 6.84
N GLN A 202 -21.26 -16.21 7.90
CA GLN A 202 -22.36 -16.87 8.61
C GLN A 202 -23.52 -17.17 7.68
N ASP A 203 -23.90 -16.23 6.80
CA ASP A 203 -24.94 -16.42 5.79
C ASP A 203 -24.55 -17.51 4.79
N PHE A 204 -23.31 -17.53 4.29
CA PHE A 204 -22.82 -18.58 3.41
C PHE A 204 -22.84 -19.95 4.08
N LEU A 205 -22.42 -20.05 5.33
CA LEU A 205 -22.41 -21.29 6.10
C LEU A 205 -23.83 -21.87 6.33
N THR A 206 -24.81 -20.97 6.44
CA THR A 206 -26.23 -21.35 6.56
C THR A 206 -26.81 -21.81 5.23
N LYS A 207 -26.49 -21.09 4.15
CA LYS A 207 -27.05 -21.31 2.81
C LYS A 207 -26.43 -22.52 2.10
N HIS A 208 -25.14 -22.75 2.29
CA HIS A 208 -24.37 -23.77 1.58
C HIS A 208 -23.94 -24.90 2.53
N PRO A 209 -24.50 -26.10 2.37
CA PRO A 209 -24.15 -27.26 3.22
C PRO A 209 -22.72 -27.73 2.98
N LYS A 210 -22.11 -27.37 1.86
CA LYS A 210 -20.73 -27.68 1.49
C LYS A 210 -20.05 -26.49 0.86
N ILE A 211 -18.85 -26.17 1.33
CA ILE A 211 -17.93 -25.16 0.78
C ILE A 211 -16.53 -25.78 0.84
N ASP A 212 -15.82 -25.84 -0.29
CA ASP A 212 -14.47 -26.42 -0.31
C ASP A 212 -13.37 -25.40 0.06
N ALA A 213 -13.54 -24.12 -0.30
CA ALA A 213 -12.61 -23.05 0.05
C ALA A 213 -13.30 -21.68 0.06
N VAL A 214 -12.66 -20.72 0.71
CA VAL A 214 -13.07 -19.31 0.72
C VAL A 214 -11.94 -18.46 0.15
N TRP A 215 -12.26 -17.54 -0.76
CA TRP A 215 -11.36 -16.48 -1.16
C TRP A 215 -11.85 -15.15 -0.61
N CYS A 216 -11.01 -14.49 0.19
CA CYS A 216 -11.22 -13.13 0.68
C CYS A 216 -10.27 -12.20 -0.07
N GLN A 217 -10.74 -11.03 -0.51
CA GLN A 217 -9.89 -10.09 -1.23
C GLN A 217 -8.88 -9.36 -0.34
N ASP A 218 -9.01 -9.49 0.99
CA ASP A 218 -8.01 -9.06 1.95
C ASP A 218 -8.02 -9.89 3.23
N ASP A 219 -7.01 -9.66 4.06
CA ASP A 219 -6.74 -10.42 5.28
C ASP A 219 -7.63 -10.01 6.45
N ASP A 220 -8.04 -8.74 6.55
CA ASP A 220 -8.99 -8.33 7.59
C ASP A 220 -10.31 -9.12 7.46
N MET A 221 -10.80 -9.26 6.23
CA MET A 221 -11.98 -10.10 5.96
C MET A 221 -11.71 -11.57 6.25
N ALA A 222 -10.52 -12.08 5.91
CA ALA A 222 -10.17 -13.47 6.19
C ALA A 222 -10.16 -13.78 7.71
N VAL A 223 -9.77 -12.82 8.57
CA VAL A 223 -9.89 -12.96 10.04
C VAL A 223 -11.35 -13.17 10.46
N GLY A 224 -12.27 -12.36 9.92
CA GLY A 224 -13.70 -12.50 10.22
C GLY A 224 -14.27 -13.83 9.74
N VAL A 225 -13.88 -14.26 8.54
CA VAL A 225 -14.26 -15.56 7.96
C VAL A 225 -13.81 -16.73 8.81
N LEU A 226 -12.56 -16.74 9.26
CA LEU A 226 -12.01 -17.80 10.12
C LEU A 226 -12.77 -17.91 11.42
N GLU A 227 -13.15 -16.79 12.02
CA GLU A 227 -13.95 -16.79 13.26
C GLU A 227 -15.36 -17.35 13.02
N ALA A 228 -16.02 -16.99 11.92
CA ALA A 228 -17.34 -17.53 11.56
C ALA A 228 -17.29 -19.06 11.34
N ILE A 229 -16.29 -19.55 10.61
CA ILE A 229 -16.08 -20.99 10.37
C ILE A 229 -15.89 -21.73 11.70
N LYS A 230 -15.06 -21.20 12.57
CA LYS A 230 -14.77 -21.77 13.90
C LYS A 230 -16.03 -21.84 14.76
N GLN A 231 -16.82 -20.76 14.84
CA GLN A 231 -18.06 -20.71 15.63
C GLN A 231 -19.12 -21.69 15.08
N ALA A 232 -19.20 -21.87 13.77
CA ALA A 232 -20.11 -22.81 13.16
C ALA A 232 -19.66 -24.28 13.26
N GLY A 233 -18.42 -24.55 13.69
CA GLY A 233 -17.86 -25.90 13.80
C GLY A 233 -17.75 -26.62 12.45
N ARG A 234 -17.64 -25.88 11.32
CA ARG A 234 -17.57 -26.45 9.96
C ARG A 234 -16.16 -27.02 9.71
N SER A 235 -16.11 -28.20 9.15
CA SER A 235 -14.86 -28.93 8.84
C SER A 235 -14.71 -29.31 7.36
N ASP A 236 -15.67 -28.96 6.52
CA ASP A 236 -15.65 -29.20 5.07
C ASP A 236 -14.78 -28.17 4.31
N ILE A 237 -14.53 -26.99 4.89
CA ILE A 237 -13.74 -25.92 4.30
C ILE A 237 -12.26 -26.24 4.47
N LYS A 238 -11.60 -26.53 3.35
CA LYS A 238 -10.20 -26.99 3.33
C LYS A 238 -9.22 -25.88 3.67
N PHE A 239 -9.49 -24.64 3.19
CA PHE A 239 -8.67 -23.48 3.44
C PHE A 239 -9.41 -22.16 3.15
N VAL A 240 -8.89 -21.10 3.72
CA VAL A 240 -9.21 -19.70 3.40
C VAL A 240 -7.97 -19.09 2.76
N LEU A 241 -8.12 -18.42 1.62
CA LEU A 241 -7.09 -17.63 0.98
C LEU A 241 -7.40 -16.16 1.24
N GLY A 242 -6.50 -15.44 1.89
CA GLY A 242 -6.56 -14.02 2.11
C GLY A 242 -5.84 -13.22 1.03
N GLY A 243 -5.44 -12.04 1.36
CA GLY A 243 -4.63 -11.16 0.52
C GLY A 243 -4.21 -9.91 1.27
N ALA A 244 -3.15 -9.30 0.82
CA ALA A 244 -2.53 -8.07 1.27
C ALA A 244 -1.25 -8.24 2.11
N GLY A 245 -0.99 -9.37 2.75
CA GLY A 245 0.23 -9.63 3.50
C GLY A 245 0.17 -9.14 4.95
N MET A 246 -1.00 -9.29 5.59
CA MET A 246 -1.14 -9.01 7.02
C MET A 246 -0.17 -9.88 7.83
N LYS A 247 0.55 -9.25 8.76
CA LYS A 247 1.53 -9.90 9.62
C LYS A 247 1.07 -11.23 10.21
N ASP A 248 -0.13 -11.25 10.79
CA ASP A 248 -0.66 -12.45 11.45
C ASP A 248 -1.03 -13.56 10.45
N MET A 249 -1.45 -13.20 9.23
CA MET A 249 -1.72 -14.16 8.16
C MET A 249 -0.41 -14.70 7.57
N VAL A 250 0.56 -13.83 7.29
CA VAL A 250 1.91 -14.26 6.87
C VAL A 250 2.54 -15.17 7.93
N LYS A 251 2.35 -14.87 9.23
CA LYS A 251 2.82 -15.74 10.32
C LYS A 251 2.16 -17.12 10.28
N LYS A 252 0.86 -17.21 10.06
CA LYS A 252 0.16 -18.50 9.89
C LYS A 252 0.71 -19.30 8.72
N VAL A 253 0.97 -18.64 7.58
CA VAL A 253 1.61 -19.28 6.40
C VAL A 253 3.00 -19.81 6.77
N MET A 254 3.83 -19.02 7.46
CA MET A 254 5.16 -19.42 7.93
C MET A 254 5.10 -20.67 8.84
N ASP A 255 4.14 -20.68 9.74
CA ASP A 255 3.96 -21.79 10.70
C ASP A 255 3.36 -23.04 10.04
N GLY A 256 2.87 -22.94 8.80
CA GLY A 256 2.25 -24.03 8.07
C GLY A 256 0.83 -24.33 8.53
N ASP A 257 0.08 -23.31 8.93
CA ASP A 257 -1.34 -23.43 9.29
C ASP A 257 -2.14 -23.95 8.08
N ALA A 258 -2.82 -25.07 8.25
CA ALA A 258 -3.58 -25.69 7.16
C ALA A 258 -4.80 -24.86 6.72
N THR A 259 -5.31 -24.00 7.60
CA THR A 259 -6.47 -23.15 7.30
C THR A 259 -6.08 -21.90 6.49
N ILE A 260 -4.83 -21.45 6.61
CA ILE A 260 -4.23 -20.33 5.84
C ILE A 260 -2.92 -20.82 5.22
N PRO A 261 -2.97 -21.67 4.20
CA PRO A 261 -1.76 -22.29 3.64
C PRO A 261 -0.96 -21.36 2.71
N ALA A 262 -1.54 -20.24 2.30
CA ALA A 262 -0.92 -19.22 1.47
C ALA A 262 -1.63 -17.88 1.65
N ASP A 263 -0.99 -16.82 1.17
CA ASP A 263 -1.54 -15.48 1.06
C ASP A 263 -1.14 -14.85 -0.29
N VAL A 264 -1.79 -13.76 -0.71
CA VAL A 264 -1.41 -13.04 -1.93
C VAL A 264 -1.06 -11.59 -1.57
N LEU A 265 0.20 -11.23 -1.77
CA LEU A 265 0.73 -9.94 -1.36
C LEU A 265 0.08 -8.76 -2.11
N TYR A 266 -0.37 -7.77 -1.35
CA TYR A 266 -0.76 -6.43 -1.81
C TYR A 266 -0.27 -5.41 -0.79
N PRO A 267 1.04 -5.07 -0.81
CA PRO A 267 1.72 -4.49 0.33
C PRO A 267 1.30 -3.05 0.60
N PRO A 268 0.93 -2.68 1.84
CA PRO A 268 0.70 -1.28 2.22
C PRO A 268 1.97 -0.43 2.09
N ALA A 269 3.15 -1.06 2.07
CA ALA A 269 4.44 -0.41 1.83
C ALA A 269 4.58 0.24 0.44
N MET A 270 3.60 0.06 -0.48
CA MET A 270 3.59 0.77 -1.77
C MET A 270 3.64 2.30 -1.60
N VAL A 271 3.14 2.83 -0.48
CA VAL A 271 3.24 4.26 -0.18
C VAL A 271 4.71 4.69 0.00
N ALA A 272 5.54 3.87 0.63
CA ALA A 272 6.97 4.15 0.78
C ALA A 272 7.67 4.17 -0.59
N VAL A 273 7.36 3.22 -1.48
CA VAL A 273 7.86 3.21 -2.87
C VAL A 273 7.47 4.51 -3.60
N ALA A 274 6.23 4.96 -3.45
CA ALA A 274 5.76 6.21 -4.03
C ALA A 274 6.52 7.43 -3.49
N MET A 275 6.80 7.45 -2.19
CA MET A 275 7.56 8.51 -1.53
C MET A 275 9.03 8.53 -1.99
N ASP A 276 9.68 7.37 -2.08
CA ASP A 276 11.05 7.22 -2.60
C ASP A 276 11.17 7.74 -4.04
N LEU A 277 10.29 7.29 -4.93
CA LEU A 277 10.28 7.73 -6.33
C LEU A 277 10.03 9.25 -6.44
N THR A 278 9.15 9.79 -5.60
CA THR A 278 8.87 11.23 -5.56
C THR A 278 10.09 12.01 -5.10
N ALA A 279 10.77 11.55 -4.04
CA ALA A 279 11.99 12.18 -3.53
C ALA A 279 13.13 12.12 -4.54
N ALA A 280 13.33 10.98 -5.22
CA ALA A 280 14.31 10.83 -6.29
C ALA A 280 14.05 11.82 -7.45
N GLY A 281 12.78 12.02 -7.83
CA GLY A 281 12.41 13.02 -8.82
C GLY A 281 12.74 14.44 -8.42
N LEU A 282 12.59 14.79 -7.14
CA LEU A 282 12.84 16.13 -6.63
C LEU A 282 14.32 16.44 -6.37
N TYR A 283 15.08 15.50 -5.83
CA TYR A 283 16.45 15.70 -5.37
C TYR A 283 17.49 15.18 -6.36
N ASP A 284 17.31 13.97 -6.86
CA ASP A 284 18.27 13.35 -7.78
C ASP A 284 18.04 13.79 -9.23
N LYS A 285 17.02 14.61 -9.47
CA LYS A 285 16.61 15.11 -10.80
C LYS A 285 16.35 13.97 -11.78
N LEU A 286 15.93 12.81 -11.28
CA LEU A 286 15.52 11.70 -12.12
C LEU A 286 14.17 12.01 -12.76
N PRO A 287 13.99 11.75 -14.06
CA PRO A 287 12.73 12.03 -14.76
C PRO A 287 11.68 10.95 -14.46
N VAL A 288 11.32 10.81 -13.17
CA VAL A 288 10.36 9.79 -12.71
C VAL A 288 8.95 10.22 -13.09
N ARG A 289 8.30 9.46 -13.96
CA ARG A 289 6.91 9.68 -14.42
C ARG A 289 6.28 8.37 -14.86
N GLY A 290 4.96 8.36 -14.97
CA GLY A 290 4.21 7.22 -15.49
C GLY A 290 3.64 6.34 -14.40
N SER A 291 3.60 5.03 -14.62
CA SER A 291 2.99 4.08 -13.69
C SER A 291 4.00 3.02 -13.26
N TYR A 292 4.04 2.77 -11.97
CA TYR A 292 4.83 1.69 -11.34
C TYR A 292 3.85 0.76 -10.64
N ILE A 293 3.75 -0.46 -11.16
CA ILE A 293 2.83 -1.48 -10.66
C ILE A 293 3.63 -2.54 -9.92
N LEU A 294 3.30 -2.74 -8.64
CA LEU A 294 3.87 -3.79 -7.82
C LEU A 294 3.13 -5.10 -8.10
N ASP A 295 3.86 -6.15 -8.44
CA ASP A 295 3.27 -7.44 -8.75
C ASP A 295 2.60 -8.08 -7.54
N ALA A 296 1.50 -8.79 -7.79
CA ALA A 296 0.91 -9.68 -6.82
C ALA A 296 1.79 -10.94 -6.69
N THR A 297 2.25 -11.21 -5.47
CA THR A 297 3.12 -12.35 -5.18
C THR A 297 2.40 -13.36 -4.31
N LEU A 298 2.40 -14.63 -4.70
CA LEU A 298 1.93 -15.71 -3.85
C LEU A 298 2.91 -15.90 -2.69
N VAL A 299 2.43 -15.70 -1.48
CA VAL A 299 3.16 -15.97 -0.24
C VAL A 299 2.85 -17.39 0.20
N THR A 300 3.90 -18.20 0.27
CA THR A 300 3.85 -19.61 0.71
C THR A 300 4.82 -19.81 1.88
N LYS A 301 4.79 -20.97 2.49
CA LYS A 301 5.72 -21.31 3.57
C LYS A 301 7.19 -21.09 3.21
N ASP A 302 7.54 -21.24 1.93
CA ASP A 302 8.93 -21.16 1.46
C ASP A 302 9.47 -19.74 1.44
N ASN A 303 8.60 -18.74 1.17
CA ASN A 303 8.99 -17.33 1.03
C ASN A 303 8.35 -16.38 2.06
N ALA A 304 7.44 -16.86 2.92
CA ALA A 304 6.69 -16.00 3.83
C ALA A 304 7.56 -15.16 4.76
N LYS A 305 8.74 -15.66 5.16
CA LYS A 305 9.70 -14.92 6.00
C LYS A 305 10.18 -13.61 5.35
N ASP A 306 10.19 -13.54 4.03
CA ASP A 306 10.65 -12.36 3.28
C ASP A 306 9.59 -11.24 3.29
N PHE A 307 8.35 -11.58 3.65
CA PHE A 307 7.19 -10.68 3.72
C PHE A 307 6.65 -10.50 5.14
N TYR A 308 7.34 -11.03 6.14
CA TYR A 308 6.94 -10.92 7.54
C TYR A 308 7.55 -9.67 8.20
N TYR A 309 6.73 -8.69 8.52
CA TYR A 309 7.13 -7.44 9.16
C TYR A 309 6.60 -7.39 10.59
N PRO A 310 7.38 -7.88 11.59
CA PRO A 310 6.89 -8.04 12.97
C PRO A 310 6.48 -6.73 13.65
N ASP A 311 7.10 -5.61 13.26
CA ASP A 311 6.83 -4.28 13.83
C ASP A 311 5.68 -3.54 13.12
N SER A 312 5.16 -4.06 12.01
CA SER A 312 3.99 -3.49 11.34
C SER A 312 2.72 -3.72 12.17
N PRO A 313 1.79 -2.76 12.22
CA PRO A 313 0.47 -2.98 12.81
C PRO A 313 -0.42 -3.88 11.94
N PHE A 314 -0.04 -4.06 10.68
CA PHE A 314 -0.73 -4.87 9.69
C PHE A 314 0.13 -6.05 9.25
#